data_21dc1d9abee781585090f39ca68d4b8e
#
_entry.id   21dc1d9abee781585090f39ca68d4b8e
#
_cell.length_a   1.000
_cell.length_b   1.000
_cell.length_c   1.000
_cell.angle_alpha   90.00
_cell.angle_beta   90.00
_cell.angle_gamma   90.00
#
_symmetry.space_group_name_H-M   'P 1'
#
loop_
_entity.id
_entity.type
_entity.pdbx_description
1 polymer ?
#
loop_
_entity_poly.entity_id
_entity_poly.type
_entity_poly.pdbx_seq_one_letter_code
_entity_poly.pdbx_strand_id
1 'polypeptide(L)'
;MTFLDTGILVGAVLENHPEHKRCLAAFAQYRNCFSDAHALAETFATLTGFYKVPTEIATELTLDLRQRLMIQVFTLADYETAIAEAERRGVMGGGIYDSLHATFARRKKVQRIVTRNPSHFAHVAPGIEILTP
;
A
#
# COMPACT_ATOMS: atom_id res chain seq x y z
N MET A 1 11.46 -8.31 5.20
CA MET A 1 10.01 -8.08 4.98
C MET A 1 9.81 -7.16 3.79
N THR A 2 8.74 -7.37 3.06
CA THR A 2 8.37 -6.56 1.88
C THR A 2 6.97 -6.00 2.09
N PHE A 3 6.82 -4.69 1.98
CA PHE A 3 5.53 -4.01 2.04
C PHE A 3 4.89 -3.95 0.65
N LEU A 4 3.62 -4.30 0.55
CA LEU A 4 2.82 -4.18 -0.67
C LEU A 4 1.90 -2.97 -0.54
N ASP A 5 2.08 -2.01 -1.43
CA ASP A 5 1.28 -0.78 -1.51
C ASP A 5 -0.13 -1.04 -2.02
N THR A 6 -1.05 -0.11 -1.74
CA THR A 6 -2.46 -0.15 -2.17
C THR A 6 -2.63 -0.48 -3.65
N GLY A 7 -1.85 0.13 -4.53
CA GLY A 7 -1.93 -0.15 -5.97
C GLY A 7 -1.67 -1.61 -6.34
N ILE A 8 -0.84 -2.31 -5.56
CA ILE A 8 -0.59 -3.75 -5.74
C ILE A 8 -1.82 -4.55 -5.29
N LEU A 9 -2.42 -4.17 -4.15
CA LEU A 9 -3.62 -4.84 -3.62
C LEU A 9 -4.79 -4.73 -4.60
N VAL A 10 -5.04 -3.52 -5.13
CA VAL A 10 -6.08 -3.28 -6.13
C VAL A 10 -5.85 -4.12 -7.38
N GLY A 11 -4.64 -4.08 -7.95
CA GLY A 11 -4.31 -4.85 -9.14
C GLY A 11 -4.44 -6.36 -8.92
N ALA A 12 -4.10 -6.85 -7.73
CA ALA A 12 -4.15 -8.27 -7.41
C ALA A 12 -5.58 -8.82 -7.26
N VAL A 13 -6.54 -8.01 -6.83
CA VAL A 13 -7.94 -8.47 -6.64
C VAL A 13 -8.84 -8.18 -7.84
N LEU A 14 -8.47 -7.25 -8.71
CA LEU A 14 -9.26 -6.84 -9.86
C LEU A 14 -8.78 -7.57 -11.14
N GLU A 15 -9.46 -8.64 -11.53
CA GLU A 15 -9.02 -9.54 -12.62
C GLU A 15 -8.84 -8.82 -13.97
N ASN A 16 -9.67 -7.83 -14.28
CA ASN A 16 -9.57 -7.05 -15.51
C ASN A 16 -8.57 -5.87 -15.43
N HIS A 17 -7.83 -5.75 -14.33
CA HIS A 17 -6.78 -4.74 -14.22
C HIS A 17 -5.62 -5.05 -15.18
N PRO A 18 -5.07 -4.06 -15.92
CA PRO A 18 -3.98 -4.28 -16.87
C PRO A 18 -2.75 -4.98 -16.28
N GLU A 19 -2.46 -4.73 -15.01
CA GLU A 19 -1.31 -5.33 -14.32
C GLU A 19 -1.70 -6.45 -13.33
N HIS A 20 -2.89 -7.01 -13.46
CA HIS A 20 -3.40 -8.03 -12.54
C HIS A 20 -2.40 -9.16 -12.29
N LYS A 21 -1.87 -9.76 -13.36
CA LYS A 21 -0.94 -10.88 -13.24
C LYS A 21 0.35 -10.52 -12.51
N ARG A 22 0.89 -9.31 -12.76
CA ARG A 22 2.10 -8.83 -12.10
C ARG A 22 1.84 -8.55 -10.62
N CYS A 23 0.75 -7.85 -10.30
CA CYS A 23 0.37 -7.56 -8.92
C CYS A 23 0.11 -8.84 -8.13
N LEU A 24 -0.59 -9.81 -8.73
CA LEU A 24 -0.85 -11.10 -8.10
C LEU A 24 0.44 -11.90 -7.88
N ALA A 25 1.36 -11.87 -8.83
CA ALA A 25 2.66 -12.54 -8.70
C ALA A 25 3.51 -11.98 -7.56
N ALA A 26 3.36 -10.70 -7.21
CA ALA A 26 4.08 -10.09 -6.09
C ALA A 26 3.82 -10.79 -4.75
N PHE A 27 2.61 -11.33 -4.53
CA PHE A 27 2.28 -12.09 -3.33
C PHE A 27 3.07 -13.41 -3.23
N ALA A 28 3.36 -14.04 -4.35
CA ALA A 28 4.12 -15.28 -4.40
C ALA A 28 5.64 -15.04 -4.42
N GLN A 29 6.07 -13.95 -5.08
CA GLN A 29 7.47 -13.62 -5.27
C GLN A 29 8.18 -13.24 -3.97
N TYR A 30 7.49 -12.48 -3.10
CA TYR A 30 8.08 -11.96 -1.87
C TYR A 30 7.60 -12.74 -0.65
N ARG A 31 8.48 -13.55 -0.10
CA ARG A 31 8.22 -14.20 1.21
C ARG A 31 8.10 -13.14 2.30
N ASN A 32 7.19 -13.34 3.24
CA ASN A 32 6.91 -12.41 4.33
C ASN A 32 6.48 -11.02 3.83
N CYS A 33 5.67 -10.97 2.78
CA CYS A 33 5.00 -9.75 2.38
C CYS A 33 3.86 -9.40 3.34
N PHE A 34 3.60 -8.10 3.48
CA PHE A 34 2.53 -7.58 4.32
C PHE A 34 2.05 -6.24 3.78
N SER A 35 0.92 -5.79 4.29
CA SER A 35 0.42 -4.44 4.07
C SER A 35 -0.14 -3.88 5.38
N ASP A 36 -0.81 -2.74 5.32
CA ASP A 36 -1.43 -2.15 6.50
C ASP A 36 -2.95 -1.97 6.36
N ALA A 37 -3.60 -1.71 7.47
CA ALA A 37 -5.06 -1.56 7.51
C ALA A 37 -5.54 -0.33 6.72
N HIS A 38 -4.71 0.72 6.60
CA HIS A 38 -5.05 1.88 5.78
C HIS A 38 -5.10 1.50 4.29
N ALA A 39 -4.16 0.67 3.82
CA ALA A 39 -4.17 0.15 2.45
C ALA A 39 -5.42 -0.69 2.14
N LEU A 40 -6.01 -1.39 3.12
CA LEU A 40 -7.30 -2.05 2.92
C LEU A 40 -8.42 -1.04 2.67
N ALA A 41 -8.47 0.04 3.46
CA ALA A 41 -9.47 1.09 3.27
C ALA A 41 -9.29 1.79 1.91
N GLU A 42 -8.07 2.10 1.53
CA GLU A 42 -7.76 2.69 0.23
C GLU A 42 -8.10 1.74 -0.93
N THR A 43 -7.86 0.43 -0.76
CA THR A 43 -8.25 -0.59 -1.76
C THR A 43 -9.75 -0.57 -1.98
N PHE A 44 -10.55 -0.64 -0.91
CA PHE A 44 -12.01 -0.55 -1.00
C PHE A 44 -12.45 0.76 -1.67
N ALA A 45 -11.91 1.90 -1.26
CA ALA A 45 -12.24 3.19 -1.82
C ALA A 45 -11.90 3.28 -3.32
N THR A 46 -10.78 2.73 -3.75
CA THR A 46 -10.36 2.69 -5.14
C THR A 46 -11.25 1.79 -5.99
N LEU A 47 -11.56 0.59 -5.49
CA LEU A 47 -12.47 -0.34 -6.17
C LEU A 47 -13.84 0.27 -6.40
N THR A 48 -14.43 0.89 -5.39
CA THR A 48 -15.78 1.46 -5.48
C THR A 48 -15.80 2.82 -6.16
N GLY A 49 -14.87 3.69 -5.83
CA GLY A 49 -14.84 5.08 -6.31
C GLY A 49 -14.30 5.24 -7.74
N PHE A 50 -13.17 4.61 -8.05
CA PHE A 50 -12.53 4.72 -9.36
C PHE A 50 -13.00 3.64 -10.34
N TYR A 51 -12.94 2.36 -9.95
CA TYR A 51 -13.29 1.25 -10.83
C TYR A 51 -14.79 0.94 -10.87
N LYS A 52 -15.58 1.60 -10.02
CA LYS A 52 -17.05 1.43 -9.95
C LYS A 52 -17.48 -0.02 -9.69
N VAL A 53 -16.67 -0.76 -8.96
CA VAL A 53 -17.02 -2.09 -8.49
C VAL A 53 -18.20 -1.97 -7.50
N PRO A 54 -19.26 -2.80 -7.61
CA PRO A 54 -20.33 -2.80 -6.64
C PRO A 54 -19.80 -3.02 -5.22
N THR A 55 -20.36 -2.28 -4.26
CA THR A 55 -19.88 -2.27 -2.86
C THR A 55 -19.80 -3.68 -2.26
N GLU A 56 -20.78 -4.53 -2.52
CA GLU A 56 -20.80 -5.91 -2.04
C GLU A 56 -19.56 -6.70 -2.53
N ILE A 57 -19.28 -6.62 -3.82
CA ILE A 57 -18.14 -7.30 -4.43
C ILE A 57 -16.83 -6.70 -3.91
N ALA A 58 -16.71 -5.38 -3.83
CA ALA A 58 -15.52 -4.72 -3.30
C ALA A 58 -15.25 -5.12 -1.84
N THR A 59 -16.29 -5.30 -1.03
CA THR A 59 -16.18 -5.78 0.34
C THR A 59 -15.57 -7.17 0.39
N GLU A 60 -16.10 -8.10 -0.39
CA GLU A 60 -15.58 -9.47 -0.46
C GLU A 60 -14.11 -9.49 -0.89
N LEU A 61 -13.78 -8.81 -2.00
CA LEU A 61 -12.42 -8.74 -2.53
C LEU A 61 -11.42 -8.14 -1.53
N THR A 62 -11.82 -7.06 -0.85
CA THR A 62 -10.95 -6.40 0.12
C THR A 62 -10.71 -7.25 1.35
N LEU A 63 -11.75 -7.87 1.90
CA LEU A 63 -11.63 -8.71 3.09
C LEU A 63 -10.88 -10.02 2.81
N ASP A 64 -10.97 -10.56 1.59
CA ASP A 64 -10.23 -11.76 1.18
C ASP A 64 -8.70 -11.54 1.21
N LEU A 65 -8.23 -10.31 1.04
CA LEU A 65 -6.81 -9.98 1.19
C LEU A 65 -6.24 -10.40 2.54
N ARG A 66 -7.03 -10.38 3.62
CA ARG A 66 -6.61 -10.82 4.94
C ARG A 66 -6.27 -12.32 5.02
N GLN A 67 -6.77 -13.11 4.07
CA GLN A 67 -6.44 -14.54 3.98
C GLN A 67 -5.10 -14.79 3.27
N ARG A 68 -4.66 -13.80 2.51
CA ARG A 68 -3.47 -13.91 1.64
C ARG A 68 -2.27 -13.15 2.16
N LEU A 69 -2.49 -12.19 3.06
CA LEU A 69 -1.50 -11.18 3.42
C LEU A 69 -1.64 -10.80 4.91
N MET A 70 -0.50 -10.69 5.59
CA MET A 70 -0.48 -10.13 6.93
C MET A 70 -0.85 -8.64 6.85
N ILE A 71 -1.82 -8.22 7.65
CA ILE A 71 -2.24 -6.81 7.75
C ILE A 71 -1.84 -6.28 9.12
N GLN A 72 -1.13 -5.16 9.13
CA GLN A 72 -0.69 -4.47 10.33
C GLN A 72 -1.39 -3.12 10.46
N VAL A 73 -1.23 -2.48 11.62
CA VAL A 73 -1.88 -1.19 11.90
C VAL A 73 -0.84 -0.10 12.22
N PHE A 74 -1.15 1.14 11.87
CA PHE A 74 -0.38 2.30 12.29
C PHE A 74 -0.59 2.58 13.78
N THR A 75 0.47 3.07 14.41
CA THR A 75 0.37 3.65 15.75
C THR A 75 0.11 5.15 15.63
N LEU A 76 -0.34 5.78 16.72
CA LEU A 76 -0.44 7.25 16.77
C LEU A 76 0.89 7.91 16.41
N ALA A 77 2.00 7.35 16.89
CA ALA A 77 3.34 7.85 16.59
C ALA A 77 3.68 7.82 15.08
N ASP A 78 3.15 6.87 14.32
CA ASP A 78 3.33 6.84 12.86
C ASP A 78 2.66 8.06 12.21
N TYR A 79 1.44 8.41 12.63
CA TYR A 79 0.72 9.60 12.15
C TYR A 79 1.44 10.88 12.54
N GLU A 80 1.83 11.03 13.81
CA GLU A 80 2.55 12.20 14.29
C GLU A 80 3.86 12.40 13.54
N THR A 81 4.63 11.32 13.31
CA THR A 81 5.90 11.37 12.59
C THR A 81 5.68 11.76 11.12
N ALA A 82 4.72 11.15 10.43
CA ALA A 82 4.42 11.47 9.03
C ALA A 82 4.00 12.93 8.87
N ILE A 83 3.15 13.44 9.77
CA ILE A 83 2.68 14.83 9.75
C ILE A 83 3.83 15.78 10.07
N ALA A 84 4.63 15.51 11.10
CA ALA A 84 5.76 16.35 11.49
C ALA A 84 6.85 16.45 10.39
N GLU A 85 7.04 15.39 9.61
CA GLU A 85 8.01 15.36 8.51
C GLU A 85 7.47 15.91 7.19
N ALA A 86 6.17 16.17 7.07
CA ALA A 86 5.50 16.50 5.82
C ALA A 86 6.12 17.70 5.10
N GLU A 87 6.36 18.81 5.80
CA GLU A 87 6.97 20.01 5.22
C GLU A 87 8.36 19.70 4.64
N ARG A 88 9.22 19.07 5.43
CA ARG A 88 10.59 18.74 5.03
C ARG A 88 10.65 17.80 3.83
N ARG A 89 9.68 16.92 3.70
CA ARG A 89 9.60 15.93 2.60
C ARG A 89 8.75 16.40 1.40
N GLY A 90 8.24 17.62 1.44
CA GLY A 90 7.40 18.16 0.38
C GLY A 90 6.05 17.45 0.22
N VAL A 91 5.49 16.95 1.33
CA VAL A 91 4.22 16.20 1.34
C VAL A 91 3.05 17.16 1.46
N MET A 92 2.07 17.04 0.56
CA MET A 92 0.84 17.82 0.54
C MET A 92 -0.37 16.94 0.24
N GLY A 93 -1.54 17.31 0.79
CA GLY A 93 -2.81 16.65 0.48
C GLY A 93 -2.76 15.13 0.64
N GLY A 94 -3.20 14.40 -0.37
CA GLY A 94 -3.23 12.94 -0.39
C GLY A 94 -1.86 12.25 -0.29
N GLY A 95 -0.77 12.98 -0.53
CA GLY A 95 0.59 12.45 -0.36
C GLY A 95 0.91 12.02 1.08
N ILE A 96 0.12 12.48 2.06
CA ILE A 96 0.25 12.05 3.45
C ILE A 96 0.01 10.54 3.62
N TYR A 97 -0.81 9.93 2.78
CA TYR A 97 -1.09 8.50 2.87
C TYR A 97 0.13 7.67 2.47
N ASP A 98 0.82 8.03 1.39
CA ASP A 98 2.09 7.39 1.01
C ASP A 98 3.17 7.63 2.07
N SER A 99 3.18 8.82 2.68
CA SER A 99 4.07 9.14 3.79
C SER A 99 3.79 8.30 5.04
N LEU A 100 2.54 7.99 5.34
CA LEU A 100 2.16 7.07 6.42
C LEU A 100 2.66 5.66 6.16
N HIS A 101 2.43 5.12 4.98
CA HIS A 101 2.95 3.80 4.57
C HIS A 101 4.48 3.76 4.69
N ALA A 102 5.16 4.79 4.20
CA ALA A 102 6.62 4.88 4.27
C ALA A 102 7.14 5.01 5.70
N THR A 103 6.49 5.81 6.55
CA THR A 103 6.84 5.97 7.97
C THR A 103 6.71 4.66 8.71
N PHE A 104 5.60 3.96 8.50
CA PHE A 104 5.36 2.64 9.05
C PHE A 104 6.40 1.62 8.56
N ALA A 105 6.70 1.61 7.26
CA ALA A 105 7.71 0.73 6.68
C ALA A 105 9.09 0.96 7.28
N ARG A 106 9.50 2.23 7.49
CA ARG A 106 10.75 2.57 8.17
C ARG A 106 10.78 2.06 9.62
N ARG A 107 9.70 2.28 10.37
CA ARG A 107 9.60 1.81 11.76
C ARG A 107 9.71 0.28 11.86
N LYS A 108 9.15 -0.44 10.91
CA LYS A 108 9.23 -1.89 10.79
C LYS A 108 10.53 -2.40 10.18
N LYS A 109 11.44 -1.51 9.79
CA LYS A 109 12.72 -1.85 9.12
C LYS A 109 12.50 -2.72 7.88
N VAL A 110 11.52 -2.34 7.09
CA VAL A 110 11.17 -3.00 5.83
C VAL A 110 12.30 -2.78 4.83
N GLN A 111 12.67 -3.82 4.12
CA GLN A 111 13.74 -3.76 3.11
C GLN A 111 13.22 -3.22 1.77
N ARG A 112 11.97 -3.52 1.45
CA ARG A 112 11.40 -3.22 0.13
C ARG A 112 9.95 -2.76 0.24
N ILE A 113 9.59 -1.81 -0.63
CA ILE A 113 8.21 -1.44 -0.93
C ILE A 113 7.96 -1.80 -2.38
N VAL A 114 6.91 -2.57 -2.65
CA VAL A 114 6.44 -2.84 -4.02
C VAL A 114 5.24 -1.94 -4.28
N THR A 115 5.34 -1.11 -5.30
CA THR A 115 4.31 -0.13 -5.66
C THR A 115 4.19 0.02 -7.18
N ARG A 116 3.01 0.41 -7.65
CA ARG A 116 2.81 0.83 -9.04
C ARG A 116 3.25 2.27 -9.30
N ASN A 117 3.45 3.06 -8.24
CA ASN A 117 3.79 4.48 -8.30
C ASN A 117 5.10 4.79 -7.55
N PRO A 118 6.25 4.35 -8.08
CA PRO A 118 7.52 4.49 -7.37
C PRO A 118 7.89 5.95 -7.06
N SER A 119 7.47 6.91 -7.89
CA SER A 119 7.72 8.34 -7.66
C SER A 119 7.07 8.86 -6.37
N HIS A 120 5.95 8.28 -5.93
CA HIS A 120 5.27 8.68 -4.69
C HIS A 120 6.12 8.37 -3.45
N PHE A 121 6.97 7.37 -3.52
CA PHE A 121 7.83 6.95 -2.40
C PHE A 121 9.24 7.55 -2.43
N ALA A 122 9.64 8.19 -3.54
CA ALA A 122 11.01 8.67 -3.73
C ALA A 122 11.49 9.63 -2.63
N HIS A 123 10.60 10.48 -2.10
CA HIS A 123 10.93 11.47 -1.08
C HIS A 123 10.58 11.04 0.35
N VAL A 124 9.72 10.04 0.50
CA VAL A 124 9.16 9.68 1.82
C VAL A 124 9.72 8.37 2.38
N ALA A 125 10.39 7.56 1.56
CA ALA A 125 10.93 6.26 1.94
C ALA A 125 12.46 6.16 1.79
N PRO A 126 13.26 7.08 2.37
CA PRO A 126 14.72 7.01 2.24
C PRO A 126 15.27 5.70 2.84
N GLY A 127 16.20 5.08 2.12
CA GLY A 127 16.84 3.84 2.57
C GLY A 127 16.03 2.56 2.38
N ILE A 128 14.84 2.66 1.77
CA ILE A 128 14.01 1.51 1.42
C ILE A 128 14.08 1.31 -0.10
N GLU A 129 14.31 0.07 -0.54
CA GLU A 129 14.29 -0.28 -1.97
C GLU A 129 12.85 -0.18 -2.50
N ILE A 130 12.65 0.60 -3.57
CA ILE A 130 11.34 0.77 -4.20
C ILE A 130 11.31 -0.04 -5.49
N LEU A 131 10.36 -0.96 -5.59
CA LEU A 131 10.20 -1.88 -6.71
C LEU A 131 8.82 -1.73 -7.35
N THR A 132 8.74 -2.00 -8.64
CA THR A 132 7.46 -2.20 -9.35
C THR A 132 7.15 -3.68 -9.49
N PRO A 133 5.87 -4.06 -9.62
CA PRO A 133 5.47 -5.44 -9.76
C PRO A 133 5.88 -6.06 -11.10
#